data_97761408a93a672f8d40b9aca1fbd454
#
_entry.id   97761408a93a672f8d40b9aca1fbd454
#
_cell.length_a   1.000
_cell.length_b   1.000
_cell.length_c   1.000
_cell.angle_alpha   90.00
_cell.angle_beta   90.00
_cell.angle_gamma   90.00
#
_symmetry.space_group_name_H-M   'P 1'
#
loop_
_entity.id
_entity.type
_entity.pdbx_description
1 polymer ?
#
loop_
_entity_poly.entity_id
_entity_poly.type
_entity_poly.pdbx_seq_one_letter_code
_entity_poly.pdbx_strand_id
1 'polypeptide(L)'
;MKTCLIVDDSKVIRKVARHILETLEFQVDEASDGNEALDQCAARQPDVILLDWNMPIMSGMEFLRAYRASVETGAKVIFCTTENGIGHIQAAIEAGADEYVMKPFDRETLETKLQMVGCI
;
A
#
# COMPACT_ATOMS: atom_id res chain seq x y z
N MET A 1 9.64 15.21 -4.92
CA MET A 1 8.30 14.60 -5.07
C MET A 1 8.30 13.23 -4.40
N LYS A 2 7.33 12.98 -3.57
CA LYS A 2 7.21 11.70 -2.87
C LYS A 2 6.74 10.60 -3.82
N THR A 3 7.16 9.38 -3.56
CA THR A 3 6.84 8.23 -4.39
C THR A 3 5.91 7.27 -3.67
N CYS A 4 4.95 6.72 -4.41
CA CYS A 4 4.04 5.71 -3.90
C CYS A 4 4.06 4.49 -4.81
N LEU A 5 4.18 3.31 -4.20
CA LEU A 5 4.02 2.04 -4.92
C LEU A 5 2.62 1.51 -4.63
N ILE A 6 1.84 1.30 -5.68
CA ILE A 6 0.51 0.68 -5.56
C ILE A 6 0.67 -0.81 -5.84
N VAL A 7 0.29 -1.64 -4.88
CA VAL A 7 0.35 -3.09 -5.00
C VAL A 7 -1.06 -3.65 -4.96
N ASP A 8 -1.58 -4.03 -6.11
CA ASP A 8 -2.96 -4.52 -6.25
C ASP A 8 -3.06 -5.32 -7.55
N ASP A 9 -3.72 -6.45 -7.52
CA ASP A 9 -3.88 -7.28 -8.72
C ASP A 9 -4.93 -6.72 -9.70
N SER A 10 -5.77 -5.81 -9.24
CA SER A 10 -6.80 -5.18 -10.08
C SER A 10 -6.23 -3.97 -10.82
N LYS A 11 -6.19 -4.07 -12.15
CA LYS A 11 -5.76 -2.98 -13.00
C LYS A 11 -6.64 -1.74 -12.83
N VAL A 12 -7.95 -1.95 -12.64
CA VAL A 12 -8.90 -0.85 -12.45
C VAL A 12 -8.62 -0.12 -11.14
N ILE A 13 -8.41 -0.85 -10.06
CA ILE A 13 -8.09 -0.24 -8.76
C ILE A 13 -6.77 0.53 -8.84
N ARG A 14 -5.74 -0.05 -9.47
CA ARG A 14 -4.46 0.65 -9.65
C ARG A 14 -4.64 1.96 -10.41
N LYS A 15 -5.49 1.95 -11.44
CA LYS A 15 -5.74 3.13 -12.25
C LYS A 15 -6.42 4.24 -11.44
N VAL A 16 -7.43 3.87 -10.65
CA VAL A 16 -8.15 4.80 -9.78
C VAL A 16 -7.20 5.38 -8.74
N ALA A 17 -6.45 4.52 -8.08
CA ALA A 17 -5.49 4.95 -7.04
C ALA A 17 -4.40 5.85 -7.62
N ARG A 18 -3.87 5.49 -8.78
CA ARG A 18 -2.87 6.32 -9.48
C ARG A 18 -3.39 7.72 -9.75
N HIS A 19 -4.60 7.81 -10.28
CA HIS A 19 -5.20 9.12 -10.58
C HIS A 19 -5.30 9.98 -9.32
N ILE A 20 -5.79 9.41 -8.23
CA ILE A 20 -5.88 10.13 -6.96
C ILE A 20 -4.51 10.58 -6.47
N LEU A 21 -3.54 9.68 -6.47
CA LEU A 21 -2.20 9.98 -5.97
C LEU A 21 -1.48 11.02 -6.82
N GLU A 22 -1.69 10.99 -8.13
CA GLU A 22 -1.11 12.00 -9.02
C GLU A 22 -1.71 13.38 -8.77
N THR A 23 -3.01 13.45 -8.42
CA THR A 23 -3.61 14.75 -8.04
C THR A 23 -3.06 15.26 -6.71
N LEU A 24 -2.49 14.37 -5.89
CA LEU A 24 -1.83 14.73 -4.64
C LEU A 24 -0.31 14.90 -4.81
N GLU A 25 0.13 14.95 -6.06
CA GLU A 25 1.52 15.23 -6.46
C GLU A 25 2.50 14.11 -6.07
N PHE A 26 2.03 12.86 -6.05
CA PHE A 26 2.91 11.70 -5.90
C PHE A 26 3.41 11.22 -7.25
N GLN A 27 4.63 10.72 -7.27
CA GLN A 27 5.13 9.92 -8.37
C GLN A 27 4.74 8.48 -8.08
N VAL A 28 4.10 7.80 -9.03
CA VAL A 28 3.44 6.52 -8.79
C VAL A 28 4.06 5.40 -9.60
N ASP A 29 4.36 4.29 -8.93
CA ASP A 29 4.71 3.02 -9.56
C ASP A 29 3.64 2.00 -9.20
N GLU A 30 3.52 0.93 -9.97
CA GLU A 30 2.51 -0.10 -9.76
C GLU A 30 3.13 -1.49 -9.79
N ALA A 31 2.58 -2.38 -8.98
CA ALA A 31 2.92 -3.80 -8.98
C ALA A 31 1.61 -4.60 -8.93
N SER A 32 1.55 -5.70 -9.67
CA SER A 32 0.34 -6.51 -9.75
C SER A 32 0.33 -7.66 -8.76
N ASP A 33 1.46 -7.96 -8.12
CA ASP A 33 1.56 -8.99 -7.09
C ASP A 33 2.70 -8.68 -6.12
N GLY A 34 2.78 -9.48 -5.06
CA GLY A 34 3.76 -9.26 -3.99
C GLY A 34 5.21 -9.47 -4.43
N ASN A 35 5.46 -10.41 -5.33
CA ASN A 35 6.82 -10.67 -5.83
C ASN A 35 7.33 -9.49 -6.65
N GLU A 36 6.50 -8.98 -7.54
CA GLU A 36 6.83 -7.79 -8.32
C GLU A 36 7.09 -6.59 -7.42
N ALA A 37 6.26 -6.46 -6.37
CA ALA A 37 6.41 -5.37 -5.40
C ALA A 37 7.73 -5.47 -4.64
N LEU A 38 8.13 -6.67 -4.21
CA LEU A 38 9.41 -6.86 -3.53
C LEU A 38 10.58 -6.48 -4.43
N ASP A 39 10.52 -6.88 -5.70
CA ASP A 39 11.57 -6.53 -6.66
C ASP A 39 11.67 -5.02 -6.87
N GLN A 40 10.54 -4.35 -6.98
CA GLN A 40 10.53 -2.90 -7.16
C GLN A 40 11.04 -2.16 -5.93
N CYS A 41 10.68 -2.62 -4.72
CA CYS A 41 11.19 -2.02 -3.49
C CYS A 41 12.70 -2.22 -3.34
N ALA A 42 13.22 -3.34 -3.78
CA ALA A 42 14.66 -3.60 -3.75
C ALA A 42 15.41 -2.68 -4.72
N ALA A 43 14.79 -2.38 -5.87
CA ALA A 43 15.39 -1.50 -6.86
C ALA A 43 15.33 -0.03 -6.43
N ARG A 44 14.20 0.38 -5.86
CA ARG A 44 13.99 1.76 -5.41
C ARG A 44 12.93 1.80 -4.31
N GLN A 45 13.35 2.18 -3.10
CA GLN A 45 12.47 2.24 -1.95
C GLN A 45 11.44 3.36 -2.10
N PRO A 46 10.13 3.07 -2.06
CA PRO A 46 9.12 4.12 -2.12
C PRO A 46 8.98 4.83 -0.76
N ASP A 47 8.32 5.98 -0.75
CA ASP A 47 7.99 6.66 0.50
C ASP A 47 6.78 6.01 1.17
N VAL A 48 5.82 5.56 0.36
CA VAL A 48 4.62 4.90 0.87
C VAL A 48 4.21 3.78 -0.07
N ILE A 49 3.65 2.72 0.50
CA ILE A 49 3.10 1.58 -0.23
C ILE A 49 1.60 1.50 0.07
N LEU A 50 0.79 1.49 -0.98
CA LEU A 50 -0.64 1.25 -0.90
C LEU A 50 -0.84 -0.22 -1.25
N LEU A 51 -1.17 -1.04 -0.26
CA LEU A 51 -1.07 -2.51 -0.36
C LEU A 51 -2.43 -3.18 -0.24
N ASP A 52 -2.83 -3.92 -1.28
CA ASP A 52 -4.05 -4.70 -1.27
C ASP A 52 -3.92 -5.93 -0.37
N TRP A 53 -5.00 -6.26 0.34
CA TRP A 53 -5.06 -7.43 1.22
C TRP A 53 -5.05 -8.74 0.42
N ASN A 54 -5.88 -8.82 -0.62
CA ASN A 54 -6.21 -10.07 -1.27
C ASN A 54 -5.64 -10.12 -2.69
N MET A 55 -4.51 -10.78 -2.84
CA MET A 55 -3.83 -10.92 -4.14
C MET A 55 -3.48 -12.37 -4.39
N PRO A 56 -3.40 -12.80 -5.67
CA PRO A 56 -2.93 -14.13 -6.00
C PRO A 56 -1.42 -14.26 -5.74
N ILE A 57 -0.94 -15.49 -5.64
CA ILE A 57 0.49 -15.85 -5.50
C ILE A 57 1.03 -15.48 -4.12
N MET A 58 1.00 -14.22 -3.77
CA MET A 58 1.46 -13.71 -2.47
C MET A 58 0.44 -12.71 -1.95
N SER A 59 -0.17 -13.00 -0.80
CA SER A 59 -1.15 -12.11 -0.19
C SER A 59 -0.48 -10.82 0.32
N GLY A 60 -1.30 -9.81 0.58
CA GLY A 60 -0.78 -8.56 1.15
C GLY A 60 -0.05 -8.78 2.46
N MET A 61 -0.56 -9.67 3.32
CA MET A 61 0.09 -10.01 4.59
C MET A 61 1.44 -10.68 4.38
N GLU A 62 1.52 -11.61 3.42
CA GLU A 62 2.78 -12.28 3.11
C GLU A 62 3.81 -11.29 2.59
N PHE A 63 3.40 -10.39 1.70
CA PHE A 63 4.27 -9.33 1.20
C PHE A 63 4.75 -8.44 2.37
N LEU A 64 3.84 -8.00 3.22
CA LEU A 64 4.16 -7.10 4.33
C LEU A 64 5.19 -7.72 5.28
N ARG A 65 5.00 -8.99 5.63
CA ARG A 65 5.96 -9.69 6.49
C ARG A 65 7.32 -9.82 5.83
N ALA A 66 7.35 -10.18 4.55
CA ALA A 66 8.60 -10.31 3.80
C ALA A 66 9.30 -8.95 3.67
N TYR A 67 8.53 -7.91 3.37
CA TYR A 67 9.06 -6.57 3.22
C TYR A 67 9.69 -6.06 4.54
N ARG A 68 8.95 -6.18 5.65
CA ARG A 68 9.44 -5.72 6.95
C ARG A 68 10.64 -6.53 7.45
N ALA A 69 10.72 -7.82 7.08
CA ALA A 69 11.87 -8.64 7.42
C ALA A 69 13.11 -8.25 6.65
N SER A 70 12.95 -7.65 5.47
CA SER A 70 14.08 -7.30 4.59
C SER A 70 14.60 -5.88 4.79
N VAL A 71 13.84 -5.01 5.48
CA VAL A 71 14.24 -3.61 5.70
C VAL A 71 14.01 -3.24 7.16
N GLU A 72 14.99 -2.57 7.74
CA GLU A 72 14.91 -2.11 9.13
C GLU A 72 13.99 -0.89 9.22
N THR A 73 14.18 0.06 8.31
CA THR A 73 13.29 1.19 8.15
C THR A 73 12.90 1.25 6.70
N GLY A 74 11.63 1.33 6.42
CA GLY A 74 11.14 1.32 5.06
C GLY A 74 10.00 2.29 4.86
N ALA A 75 9.29 2.09 3.75
CA ALA A 75 8.13 2.87 3.40
C ALA A 75 7.05 2.77 4.46
N LYS A 76 6.22 3.81 4.55
CA LYS A 76 4.95 3.71 5.26
C LYS A 76 4.04 2.78 4.45
N VAL A 77 3.26 1.96 5.12
CA VAL A 77 2.36 1.01 4.46
C VAL A 77 0.92 1.32 4.85
N ILE A 78 0.10 1.61 3.85
CA ILE A 78 -1.34 1.77 4.01
C ILE A 78 -1.99 0.52 3.44
N PHE A 79 -2.66 -0.22 4.28
CA PHE A 79 -3.26 -1.51 3.94
C PHE A 79 -4.67 -1.30 3.41
N CYS A 80 -4.95 -1.79 2.18
CA CYS A 80 -6.25 -1.60 1.54
C CYS A 80 -7.06 -2.89 1.63
N THR A 81 -8.29 -2.81 2.11
CA THR A 81 -9.13 -3.98 2.28
C THR A 81 -10.60 -3.66 2.02
N THR A 82 -11.35 -4.66 1.53
CA THR A 82 -12.81 -4.59 1.48
C THR A 82 -13.42 -5.21 2.73
N GLU A 83 -12.58 -5.90 3.52
CA GLU A 83 -13.01 -6.51 4.78
C GLU A 83 -13.00 -5.45 5.87
N ASN A 84 -14.10 -5.31 6.57
CA ASN A 84 -14.19 -4.36 7.67
C ASN A 84 -14.06 -5.04 9.04
N GLY A 85 -13.56 -6.27 9.06
CA GLY A 85 -13.37 -7.02 10.29
C GLY A 85 -12.17 -6.51 11.06
N ILE A 86 -12.34 -6.31 12.37
CA ILE A 86 -11.29 -5.83 13.25
C ILE A 86 -10.05 -6.74 13.21
N GLY A 87 -10.26 -8.06 13.08
CA GLY A 87 -9.17 -9.02 13.03
C GLY A 87 -8.20 -8.80 11.88
N HIS A 88 -8.70 -8.45 10.71
CA HIS A 88 -7.84 -8.18 9.55
C HIS A 88 -7.03 -6.91 9.76
N ILE A 89 -7.68 -5.87 10.26
CA ILE A 89 -7.02 -4.58 10.50
C ILE A 89 -5.93 -4.73 11.56
N GLN A 90 -6.29 -5.39 12.67
CA GLN A 90 -5.35 -5.60 13.76
C GLN A 90 -4.15 -6.44 13.33
N ALA A 91 -4.40 -7.52 12.58
CA ALA A 91 -3.32 -8.37 12.06
C ALA A 91 -2.38 -7.60 11.14
N ALA A 92 -2.91 -6.72 10.30
CA ALA A 92 -2.10 -5.90 9.41
C ALA A 92 -1.22 -4.93 10.21
N ILE A 93 -1.77 -4.26 11.19
CA ILE A 93 -1.02 -3.32 12.04
C ILE A 93 0.09 -4.08 12.79
N GLU A 94 -0.22 -5.25 13.36
CA GLU A 94 0.76 -6.07 14.07
C GLU A 94 1.88 -6.55 13.14
N ALA A 95 1.57 -6.78 11.87
CA ALA A 95 2.56 -7.20 10.88
C ALA A 95 3.41 -6.05 10.35
N GLY A 96 3.09 -4.81 10.71
CA GLY A 96 3.91 -3.66 10.34
C GLY A 96 3.27 -2.63 9.44
N ALA A 97 1.95 -2.73 9.20
CA ALA A 97 1.23 -1.68 8.49
C ALA A 97 1.11 -0.45 9.38
N ASP A 98 1.20 0.72 8.79
CA ASP A 98 1.11 1.99 9.53
C ASP A 98 -0.32 2.51 9.60
N GLU A 99 -1.14 2.17 8.61
CA GLU A 99 -2.54 2.60 8.56
C GLU A 99 -3.31 1.67 7.62
N TYR A 100 -4.62 1.82 7.58
CA TYR A 100 -5.47 1.06 6.66
C TYR A 100 -6.46 2.00 5.97
N VAL A 101 -7.00 1.56 4.82
CA VAL A 101 -8.08 2.26 4.13
C VAL A 101 -9.04 1.23 3.55
N MET A 102 -10.33 1.53 3.60
CA MET A 102 -11.37 0.65 3.07
C MET A 102 -11.60 0.94 1.59
N LYS A 103 -11.81 -0.11 0.81
CA LYS A 103 -12.25 0.02 -0.58
C LYS A 103 -13.77 0.00 -0.64
N PRO A 104 -14.39 0.78 -1.50
CA PRO A 104 -13.79 1.82 -2.34
C PRO A 104 -13.42 3.05 -1.52
N PHE A 105 -12.33 3.69 -1.89
CA PHE A 105 -11.89 4.92 -1.23
C PHE A 105 -11.93 6.09 -2.23
N ASP A 106 -12.09 7.29 -1.70
CA ASP A 106 -12.05 8.50 -2.50
C ASP A 106 -10.78 9.30 -2.19
N ARG A 107 -10.61 10.41 -2.88
CA ARG A 107 -9.43 11.27 -2.71
C ARG A 107 -9.30 11.77 -1.28
N GLU A 108 -10.39 12.22 -0.69
CA GLU A 108 -10.39 12.79 0.66
C GLU A 108 -9.96 11.75 1.71
N THR A 109 -10.51 10.53 1.61
CA THR A 109 -10.18 9.46 2.53
C THR A 109 -8.71 9.08 2.42
N LEU A 110 -8.21 8.91 1.19
CA LEU A 110 -6.82 8.54 0.97
C LEU A 110 -5.88 9.65 1.42
N GLU A 111 -6.22 10.89 1.13
CA GLU A 111 -5.43 12.05 1.58
C GLU A 111 -5.31 12.08 3.10
N THR A 112 -6.42 11.85 3.81
CA THR A 112 -6.42 11.80 5.27
C THR A 112 -5.48 10.73 5.80
N LYS A 113 -5.51 9.53 5.19
CA LYS A 113 -4.62 8.43 5.61
C LYS A 113 -3.16 8.76 5.34
N LEU A 114 -2.86 9.40 4.22
CA LEU A 114 -1.50 9.83 3.90
C LEU A 114 -1.00 10.88 4.90
N GLN A 115 -1.87 11.77 5.33
CA GLN A 115 -1.54 12.75 6.39
C GLN A 115 -1.24 12.03 7.71
N MET A 116 -2.04 11.03 8.06
CA MET A 116 -1.88 10.29 9.31
C MET A 116 -0.53 9.57 9.38
N VAL A 117 -0.02 9.09 8.26
CA VAL A 117 1.29 8.43 8.24
C VAL A 117 2.44 9.40 7.96
N GLY A 118 2.15 10.67 7.82
CA GLY A 118 3.18 11.70 7.67
C GLY A 118 3.75 11.81 6.27
N CYS A 119 3.03 11.34 5.24
CA CYS A 119 3.51 11.45 3.86
C CYS A 119 3.06 12.74 3.16
N ILE A 120 2.13 13.43 3.76
CA ILE A 120 1.76 14.80 3.31
C ILE A 120 1.34 15.65 4.49
#